data_17dac0ebf109e3b0c36140e684a91739
#
_entry.id   17dac0ebf109e3b0c36140e684a91739
#
_cell.length_a   1.000
_cell.length_b   1.000
_cell.length_c   1.000
_cell.angle_alpha   90.00
_cell.angle_beta   90.00
_cell.angle_gamma   90.00
#
_symmetry.space_group_name_H-M   'P 1'
#
loop_
_entity.id
_entity.type
_entity.pdbx_description
1 polymer ?
#
loop_
_entity_poly.entity_id
_entity_poly.type
_entity_poly.pdbx_seq_one_letter_code
_entity_poly.pdbx_strand_id
1 'polypeptide(L)'
;MKLNIEEIKKLIPHRDPFLFVDICEIITPGEHGKSEKLFTTNEYFFKGHFPNNPIVPGVIIVEAMAQTAGIVVSYKLKEFDDKS
;
A
#
# COMPACT_ATOMS: atom_id res chain seq x y z
N MET A 1 9.26 12.23 -1.81
CA MET A 1 8.11 12.54 -0.92
C MET A 1 7.62 11.26 -0.29
N LYS A 2 7.68 11.18 1.02
CA LYS A 2 7.15 10.04 1.77
C LYS A 2 5.75 10.34 2.29
N LEU A 3 4.81 9.48 2.00
CA LEU A 3 3.43 9.58 2.43
C LEU A 3 3.20 8.65 3.63
N ASN A 4 2.59 9.18 4.69
CA ASN A 4 2.17 8.38 5.84
C ASN A 4 0.81 7.75 5.58
N ILE A 5 0.32 6.94 6.52
CA ILE A 5 -0.92 6.20 6.37
C ILE A 5 -2.13 7.12 6.15
N GLU A 6 -2.18 8.26 6.82
CA GLU A 6 -3.29 9.19 6.68
C GLU A 6 -3.32 9.83 5.29
N GLU A 7 -2.15 10.14 4.74
CA GLU A 7 -2.03 10.68 3.39
C GLU A 7 -2.39 9.61 2.34
N ILE A 8 -1.96 8.36 2.57
CA ILE A 8 -2.30 7.23 1.70
C ILE A 8 -3.81 7.03 1.63
N LYS A 9 -4.49 7.10 2.77
CA LYS A 9 -5.95 6.93 2.84
C LYS A 9 -6.72 7.98 2.03
N LYS A 10 -6.12 9.11 1.75
CA LYS A 10 -6.74 10.14 0.91
C LYS A 10 -6.63 9.81 -0.58
N LEU A 11 -5.76 8.87 -0.95
CA LEU A 11 -5.45 8.54 -2.34
C LEU A 11 -6.07 7.24 -2.80
N ILE A 12 -6.26 6.28 -1.89
CA ILE A 12 -6.88 4.99 -2.20
C ILE A 12 -7.98 4.68 -1.18
N PRO A 13 -9.03 3.94 -1.59
CA PRO A 13 -10.17 3.65 -0.71
C PRO A 13 -9.96 2.48 0.24
N HIS A 14 -8.87 1.73 0.08
CA HIS A 14 -8.57 0.55 0.87
C HIS A 14 -8.44 0.90 2.35
N ARG A 15 -8.91 0.00 3.22
CA ARG A 15 -8.86 0.18 4.68
C ARG A 15 -8.50 -1.12 5.35
N ASP A 16 -7.98 -1.05 6.58
CA ASP A 16 -7.74 -2.23 7.40
C ASP A 16 -9.00 -3.09 7.44
N PRO A 17 -8.91 -4.41 7.27
CA PRO A 17 -7.71 -5.24 7.20
C PRO A 17 -7.16 -5.47 5.78
N PHE A 18 -7.58 -4.72 4.78
CA PHE A 18 -7.17 -4.91 3.40
C PHE A 18 -6.35 -3.73 2.85
N LEU A 19 -5.73 -2.94 3.70
CA LEU A 19 -4.77 -1.91 3.33
C LEU A 19 -3.37 -2.45 3.62
N PHE A 20 -2.57 -2.68 2.58
CA PHE A 20 -1.28 -3.34 2.68
C PHE A 20 -0.09 -2.41 2.41
N VAL A 21 -0.25 -1.14 2.72
CA VAL A 21 0.81 -0.13 2.60
C VAL A 21 0.78 0.75 3.83
N ASP A 22 1.88 0.83 4.57
CA ASP A 22 2.00 1.70 5.73
C ASP A 22 2.66 3.03 5.37
N ILE A 23 3.65 2.99 4.48
CA ILE A 23 4.39 4.15 4.01
C ILE A 23 4.59 4.00 2.51
N CYS A 24 4.43 5.09 1.77
CA CYS A 24 4.72 5.09 0.33
C CYS A 24 5.59 6.29 -0.01
N GLU A 25 6.73 6.03 -0.60
CA GLU A 25 7.60 7.08 -1.15
C GLU A 25 7.28 7.27 -2.63
N ILE A 26 6.87 8.49 -2.97
CA ILE A 26 6.68 8.86 -4.38
C ILE A 26 8.04 9.29 -4.91
N ILE A 27 8.59 8.50 -5.82
CA ILE A 27 9.89 8.78 -6.44
C ILE A 27 9.66 9.62 -7.69
N THR A 28 8.76 9.17 -8.56
CA THR A 28 8.35 9.94 -9.74
C THR A 28 6.83 9.87 -9.84
N PRO A 29 6.12 11.01 -9.64
CA PRO A 29 4.66 11.00 -9.69
C PRO A 29 4.10 10.36 -10.96
N GLY A 30 3.17 9.44 -10.78
CA GLY A 30 2.53 8.72 -11.88
C GLY A 30 3.34 7.60 -12.48
N GLU A 31 4.61 7.44 -12.09
CA GLU A 31 5.51 6.47 -12.71
C GLU A 31 6.18 5.51 -11.73
N HIS A 32 6.65 6.01 -10.59
CA HIS A 32 7.48 5.20 -9.70
C HIS A 32 7.23 5.53 -8.23
N GLY A 33 6.98 4.51 -7.44
CA GLY A 33 6.86 4.62 -6.01
C GLY A 33 7.42 3.39 -5.31
N LYS A 34 7.67 3.53 -4.02
CA LYS A 34 8.23 2.48 -3.18
C LYS A 34 7.46 2.46 -1.87
N SER A 35 6.94 1.29 -1.50
CA SER A 35 6.12 1.15 -0.31
C SER A 35 6.74 0.22 0.72
N GLU A 36 6.30 0.40 1.95
CA GLU A 36 6.66 -0.47 3.07
C GLU A 36 5.40 -0.90 3.79
N LYS A 37 5.38 -2.14 4.26
CA LYS A 37 4.32 -2.69 5.09
C LYS A 37 4.94 -3.56 6.17
N LEU A 38 4.61 -3.26 7.42
CA LEU A 38 4.99 -4.13 8.54
C LEU A 38 3.91 -5.20 8.72
N PHE A 39 4.30 -6.46 8.52
CA PHE A 39 3.42 -7.59 8.79
C PHE A 39 3.74 -8.15 10.16
N THR A 40 2.72 -8.30 11.01
CA THR A 40 2.88 -8.91 12.32
C THR A 40 2.31 -10.33 12.31
N THR A 41 2.69 -11.14 13.29
CA THR A 41 2.18 -12.52 13.40
C THR A 41 0.68 -12.58 13.69
N ASN A 42 0.09 -11.43 14.04
CA ASN A 42 -1.35 -11.32 14.31
C ASN A 42 -2.20 -11.08 13.05
N GLU A 43 -1.58 -10.95 11.88
CA GLU A 43 -2.34 -10.81 10.63
C GLU A 43 -3.25 -12.02 10.43
N TYR A 44 -4.50 -11.75 10.03
CA TYR A 44 -5.53 -12.79 9.96
C TYR A 44 -5.17 -13.96 9.03
N PHE A 45 -4.42 -13.70 7.95
CA PHE A 45 -4.09 -14.74 6.98
C PHE A 45 -3.02 -15.73 7.47
N PHE A 46 -2.25 -15.38 8.50
CA PHE A 46 -1.23 -16.29 9.03
C PHE A 46 -1.82 -17.50 9.75
N LYS A 47 -3.09 -17.46 10.14
CA LYS A 47 -3.76 -18.61 10.76
C LYS A 47 -3.78 -19.81 9.83
N GLY A 48 -3.85 -19.58 8.53
CA GLY A 48 -3.87 -20.63 7.52
C GLY A 48 -2.61 -20.71 6.66
N HIS A 49 -1.73 -19.69 6.73
CA HIS A 49 -0.60 -19.60 5.80
C HIS A 49 0.70 -19.20 6.50
N PHE A 50 1.26 -19.96 7.43
CA PHE A 50 0.83 -21.30 7.85
C PHE A 50 0.77 -21.32 9.36
N PRO A 51 0.03 -22.26 10.02
CA PRO A 51 -0.26 -22.20 11.46
C PRO A 51 0.95 -21.99 12.40
N ASN A 52 2.08 -22.64 12.13
CA ASN A 52 3.29 -22.49 12.96
C ASN A 52 4.45 -21.87 12.17
N ASN A 53 4.18 -21.32 11.00
CA ASN A 53 5.20 -20.75 10.13
C ASN A 53 4.59 -19.63 9.30
N PRO A 54 4.50 -18.40 9.85
CA PRO A 54 3.86 -17.30 9.15
C PRO A 54 4.68 -16.87 7.93
N ILE A 55 4.07 -17.00 6.76
CA ILE A 55 4.64 -16.57 5.48
C ILE A 55 3.62 -15.67 4.82
N VAL A 56 4.03 -14.48 4.38
CA VAL A 56 3.12 -13.56 3.68
C VAL A 56 2.69 -14.21 2.37
N PRO A 57 1.38 -14.42 2.15
CA PRO A 57 0.91 -15.02 0.90
C PRO A 57 1.30 -14.17 -0.31
N GLY A 58 1.69 -14.83 -1.40
CA GLY A 58 2.07 -14.12 -2.64
C GLY A 58 0.99 -13.19 -3.16
N VAL A 59 -0.28 -13.58 -3.02
CA VAL A 59 -1.41 -12.74 -3.47
C VAL A 59 -1.48 -11.43 -2.68
N ILE A 60 -1.09 -11.43 -1.41
CA ILE A 60 -1.06 -10.21 -0.58
C ILE A 60 0.05 -9.29 -1.08
N ILE A 61 1.21 -9.85 -1.45
CA ILE A 61 2.32 -9.06 -2.00
C ILE A 61 1.91 -8.41 -3.32
N VAL A 62 1.25 -9.16 -4.20
CA VAL A 62 0.75 -8.64 -5.48
C VAL A 62 -0.28 -7.52 -5.23
N GLU A 63 -1.17 -7.72 -4.26
CA GLU A 63 -2.16 -6.69 -3.91
C GLU A 63 -1.47 -5.43 -3.38
N ALA A 64 -0.45 -5.59 -2.52
CA ALA A 64 0.32 -4.44 -2.01
C ALA A 64 0.99 -3.67 -3.14
N MET A 65 1.50 -4.36 -4.15
CA MET A 65 2.08 -3.72 -5.34
C MET A 65 1.03 -2.96 -6.14
N ALA A 66 -0.16 -3.54 -6.29
CA ALA A 66 -1.28 -2.88 -6.98
C ALA A 66 -1.73 -1.63 -6.21
N GLN A 67 -1.79 -1.70 -4.88
CA GLN A 67 -2.13 -0.54 -4.05
C GLN A 67 -1.07 0.55 -4.18
N THR A 68 0.21 0.19 -4.20
CA THR A 68 1.30 1.14 -4.41
C THR A 68 1.15 1.85 -5.75
N ALA A 69 0.86 1.10 -6.81
CA ALA A 69 0.63 1.67 -8.14
C ALA A 69 -0.55 2.64 -8.11
N GLY A 70 -1.64 2.26 -7.42
CA GLY A 70 -2.81 3.13 -7.25
C GLY A 70 -2.48 4.43 -6.54
N ILE A 71 -1.66 4.37 -5.49
CA ILE A 71 -1.21 5.55 -4.75
C ILE A 71 -0.41 6.47 -5.66
N VAL A 72 0.54 5.92 -6.41
CA VAL A 72 1.43 6.69 -7.30
C VAL A 72 0.62 7.42 -8.37
N VAL A 73 -0.33 6.72 -8.99
CA VAL A 73 -1.20 7.29 -10.02
C VAL A 73 -2.13 8.35 -9.43
N SER A 74 -2.78 8.04 -8.31
CA SER A 74 -3.71 8.97 -7.66
C SER A 74 -3.00 10.24 -7.18
N TYR A 75 -1.79 10.10 -6.69
CA TYR A 75 -0.97 11.25 -6.29
C TYR A 75 -0.74 12.20 -7.47
N LYS A 76 -0.41 11.63 -8.64
CA LYS A 76 -0.20 12.42 -9.86
C LYS A 76 -1.48 13.13 -10.29
N LEU A 77 -2.61 12.42 -10.28
CA LEU A 77 -3.89 12.99 -10.67
C LEU A 77 -4.33 14.10 -9.72
N LYS A 78 -4.15 13.91 -8.42
CA LYS A 78 -4.47 14.92 -7.43
C LYS A 78 -3.61 16.17 -7.60
N GLU A 79 -2.32 15.99 -7.85
CA GLU A 79 -1.40 17.10 -8.12
C GLU A 79 -1.83 17.89 -9.34
N PHE A 80 -2.27 17.21 -10.39
CA PHE A 80 -2.78 17.84 -11.60
C PHE A 80 -4.06 18.63 -11.32
N ASP A 81 -5.00 18.04 -10.56
CA ASP A 81 -6.26 18.68 -10.22
C ASP A 81 -6.05 19.95 -9.38
N ASP A 82 -5.10 19.89 -8.44
CA ASP A 82 -4.79 21.01 -7.55
C ASP A 82 -4.19 22.20 -8.33
N LYS A 83 -3.64 21.97 -9.52
CA LYS A 83 -3.06 23.00 -10.38
C LYS A 83 -4.06 23.57 -11.37
N SER A 84 -5.17 22.91 -11.56
CA SER A 84 -6.21 23.35 -12.49
C SER A 84 -7.26 24.20 -11.78
#